data_523f5ed3e076f674c93c1e80f8c3b408
#
_entry.id   523f5ed3e076f674c93c1e80f8c3b408
#
_cell.length_a   1.000
_cell.length_b   1.000
_cell.length_c   1.000
_cell.angle_alpha   90.00
_cell.angle_beta   90.00
_cell.angle_gamma   90.00
#
_symmetry.space_group_name_H-M   'P 1'
#
loop_
_entity.id
_entity.type
_entity.pdbx_description
1 polymer ?
#
loop_
_entity_poly.entity_id
_entity_poly.type
_entity_poly.pdbx_seq_one_letter_code
_entity_poly.pdbx_strand_id
1 'polypeptide(L)'
;MKRSDRRILTSHVGSLPRPEALIEINRAKFAGEAYDQKTYAARLSTAVKEICRKQAEIGVDIINDGEFGKTTRGPIDYGAWSSYAWGRLSGWQPGEPGRLPALAGRRDRAIFDEFYRELDATSFISSSAMGGRPPVFVGPIGYVGHQALATDLANFKTALSTVKAEEGFITAVAPGSFARRQNQYYKSDEEFLYALAEALREEYKAIVDADLVLQLDDPGLPDTWDMANPEPSVDEYKKFAMVRVEALNHALRGLPEDRIRYHICWGSWHGPHTTDLPLRNIVDVLLKVRVGAYSIEAGNVRHEHEWKVWRDVKLPDGKVLVPGVVSHATNVVEHPEVVADRILNFARVLGRENVIAGTDCGLGGRIHPQLVWAKLAALVEGAKLATKERVIARRGSSHPATSGEEMP
;
A
#
# COMPACT_ATOMS: atom_id res chain seq x y z
N MET A 1 -1.71 16.51 -6.96
CA MET A 1 -0.98 15.30 -7.42
C MET A 1 -0.62 15.44 -8.88
N LYS A 2 0.59 15.07 -9.24
CA LYS A 2 1.08 15.08 -10.64
C LYS A 2 0.35 14.03 -11.49
N ARG A 3 0.34 14.26 -12.81
CA ARG A 3 -0.33 13.40 -13.79
C ARG A 3 0.60 13.09 -14.95
N SER A 4 0.34 12.03 -15.68
CA SER A 4 1.14 11.58 -16.84
C SER A 4 0.80 12.35 -18.13
N ASP A 5 0.74 13.68 -18.07
CA ASP A 5 0.31 14.52 -19.21
C ASP A 5 1.28 14.44 -20.39
N ARG A 6 2.58 14.45 -20.14
CA ARG A 6 3.62 14.44 -21.17
C ARG A 6 4.23 13.06 -21.38
N ARG A 7 4.36 12.30 -20.32
CA ARG A 7 4.94 10.95 -20.26
C ARG A 7 4.29 10.15 -19.16
N ILE A 8 4.40 8.84 -19.20
CA ILE A 8 4.01 7.99 -18.09
C ILE A 8 4.97 8.29 -16.92
N LEU A 9 4.39 8.69 -15.79
CA LEU A 9 5.13 8.86 -14.54
C LEU A 9 5.25 7.50 -13.83
N THR A 10 6.28 7.39 -12.98
CA THR A 10 6.58 6.20 -12.20
C THR A 10 6.54 6.47 -10.70
N SER A 11 6.08 5.49 -9.93
CA SER A 11 6.07 5.51 -8.47
C SER A 11 6.24 4.09 -7.93
N HIS A 12 6.16 3.93 -6.62
CA HIS A 12 6.11 2.64 -5.93
C HIS A 12 5.24 2.77 -4.67
N VAL A 13 5.05 1.66 -3.91
CA VAL A 13 4.11 1.67 -2.78
C VAL A 13 4.77 2.11 -1.46
N GLY A 14 6.09 2.16 -1.37
CA GLY A 14 6.73 2.77 -0.18
C GLY A 14 7.99 2.04 0.26
N SER A 15 7.86 0.90 0.89
CA SER A 15 8.98 0.20 1.52
C SER A 15 10.10 -0.15 0.53
N LEU A 16 11.34 0.24 0.88
CA LEU A 16 12.56 -0.03 0.12
C LEU A 16 13.62 -0.71 1.01
N PRO A 17 14.65 -1.36 0.41
CA PRO A 17 15.69 -2.04 1.16
C PRO A 17 16.47 -1.12 2.07
N ARG A 18 16.53 -1.47 3.36
CA ARG A 18 17.25 -0.72 4.39
C ARG A 18 18.74 -1.12 4.42
N PRO A 19 19.65 -0.17 4.70
CA PRO A 19 21.05 -0.47 4.95
C PRO A 19 21.23 -1.36 6.18
N GLU A 20 22.17 -2.33 6.16
CA GLU A 20 22.43 -3.24 7.27
C GLU A 20 22.73 -2.50 8.58
N ALA A 21 23.51 -1.41 8.52
CA ALA A 21 23.82 -0.60 9.69
C ALA A 21 22.58 0.01 10.39
N LEU A 22 21.47 0.20 9.67
CA LEU A 22 20.19 0.63 10.25
C LEU A 22 19.42 -0.57 10.82
N ILE A 23 19.48 -1.71 10.15
CA ILE A 23 18.85 -2.96 10.60
C ILE A 23 19.47 -3.44 11.91
N GLU A 24 20.77 -3.34 12.10
CA GLU A 24 21.47 -3.71 13.33
C GLU A 24 20.95 -2.91 14.54
N ILE A 25 20.82 -1.58 14.40
CA ILE A 25 20.29 -0.74 15.48
C ILE A 25 18.80 -1.05 15.71
N ASN A 26 18.05 -1.33 14.64
CA ASN A 26 16.64 -1.69 14.76
C ASN A 26 16.45 -3.03 15.52
N ARG A 27 17.36 -3.99 15.36
CA ARG A 27 17.34 -5.25 16.14
C ARG A 27 17.50 -4.98 17.65
N ALA A 28 18.50 -4.18 18.02
CA ALA A 28 18.71 -3.77 19.41
C ALA A 28 17.48 -3.03 19.97
N LYS A 29 16.96 -2.06 19.21
CA LYS A 29 15.74 -1.31 19.56
C LYS A 29 14.54 -2.24 19.77
N PHE A 30 14.35 -3.21 18.91
CA PHE A 30 13.25 -4.18 19.02
C PHE A 30 13.42 -5.12 20.21
N ALA A 31 14.66 -5.52 20.52
CA ALA A 31 14.97 -6.37 21.67
C ALA A 31 14.87 -5.61 23.03
N GLY A 32 14.63 -4.30 22.99
CA GLY A 32 14.66 -3.45 24.22
C GLY A 32 16.06 -3.22 24.76
N GLU A 33 17.08 -3.47 23.95
CA GLU A 33 18.49 -3.25 24.29
C GLU A 33 18.87 -1.77 24.15
N ALA A 34 19.90 -1.36 24.88
CA ALA A 34 20.43 -0.02 24.78
C ALA A 34 21.06 0.24 23.41
N TYR A 35 20.75 1.37 22.81
CA TYR A 35 21.36 1.85 21.58
C TYR A 35 21.62 3.36 21.65
N ASP A 36 22.63 3.82 20.92
CA ASP A 36 22.92 5.27 20.86
C ASP A 36 21.92 5.97 19.94
N GLN A 37 21.03 6.77 20.57
CA GLN A 37 19.99 7.51 19.87
C GLN A 37 20.55 8.56 18.89
N LYS A 38 21.71 9.17 19.20
CA LYS A 38 22.35 10.16 18.33
C LYS A 38 22.89 9.48 17.07
N THR A 39 23.56 8.35 17.22
CA THR A 39 24.04 7.53 16.10
C THR A 39 22.88 7.02 15.25
N TYR A 40 21.77 6.57 15.88
CA TYR A 40 20.57 6.14 15.15
C TYR A 40 20.01 7.28 14.31
N ALA A 41 19.79 8.47 14.89
CA ALA A 41 19.24 9.62 14.18
C ALA A 41 20.13 10.04 12.99
N ALA A 42 21.46 10.06 13.17
CA ALA A 42 22.41 10.38 12.12
C ALA A 42 22.38 9.35 10.97
N ARG A 43 22.39 8.05 11.31
CA ARG A 43 22.29 6.97 10.31
C ARG A 43 20.97 7.00 9.56
N LEU A 44 19.84 7.21 10.25
CA LEU A 44 18.53 7.32 9.61
C LEU A 44 18.49 8.49 8.62
N SER A 45 18.95 9.66 9.02
CA SER A 45 19.00 10.85 8.16
C SER A 45 19.85 10.61 6.90
N THR A 46 21.03 9.99 7.08
CA THR A 46 21.92 9.64 5.96
C THR A 46 21.25 8.63 5.03
N ALA A 47 20.67 7.56 5.59
CA ALA A 47 20.01 6.54 4.80
C ALA A 47 18.83 7.08 3.99
N VAL A 48 18.03 8.01 4.56
CA VAL A 48 16.93 8.67 3.83
C VAL A 48 17.45 9.53 2.67
N LYS A 49 18.55 10.24 2.85
CA LYS A 49 19.18 10.99 1.75
C LYS A 49 19.67 10.07 0.62
N GLU A 50 20.32 8.98 0.98
CA GLU A 50 20.84 8.00 0.03
C GLU A 50 19.73 7.31 -0.74
N ILE A 51 18.62 6.94 -0.08
CA ILE A 51 17.51 6.27 -0.75
C ILE A 51 16.76 7.20 -1.70
N CYS A 52 16.56 8.49 -1.34
CA CYS A 52 15.98 9.47 -2.24
C CYS A 52 16.86 9.70 -3.48
N ARG A 53 18.18 9.82 -3.28
CA ARG A 53 19.13 9.94 -4.38
C ARG A 53 19.06 8.73 -5.31
N LYS A 54 19.07 7.51 -4.76
CA LYS A 54 19.02 6.28 -5.54
C LYS A 54 17.73 6.13 -6.35
N GLN A 55 16.58 6.48 -5.78
CA GLN A 55 15.31 6.50 -6.53
C GLN A 55 15.39 7.48 -7.72
N ALA A 56 15.88 8.70 -7.49
CA ALA A 56 16.03 9.70 -8.54
C ALA A 56 17.05 9.30 -9.62
N GLU A 57 18.17 8.66 -9.25
CA GLU A 57 19.19 8.15 -10.17
C GLU A 57 18.64 7.04 -11.07
N ILE A 58 17.79 6.15 -10.55
CA ILE A 58 17.09 5.13 -11.33
C ILE A 58 16.07 5.78 -12.29
N GLY A 59 15.53 6.94 -11.92
CA GLY A 59 14.54 7.68 -12.68
C GLY A 59 13.10 7.47 -12.21
N VAL A 60 12.89 7.08 -10.96
CA VAL A 60 11.56 7.08 -10.34
C VAL A 60 11.12 8.52 -10.14
N ASP A 61 9.89 8.84 -10.54
CA ASP A 61 9.36 10.20 -10.56
C ASP A 61 8.76 10.67 -9.24
N ILE A 62 7.99 9.80 -8.60
CA ILE A 62 7.31 10.07 -7.34
C ILE A 62 7.91 9.16 -6.28
N ILE A 63 8.71 9.75 -5.39
CA ILE A 63 9.60 9.05 -4.48
C ILE A 63 9.16 9.18 -3.02
N ASN A 64 9.72 8.33 -2.14
CA ASN A 64 9.53 8.43 -0.69
C ASN A 64 10.83 8.21 0.10
N ASP A 65 10.71 8.20 1.42
CA ASP A 65 11.80 7.99 2.40
C ASP A 65 12.23 6.51 2.54
N GLY A 66 11.69 5.60 1.71
CA GLY A 66 11.90 4.15 1.82
C GLY A 66 11.24 3.51 3.05
N GLU A 67 10.47 4.25 3.80
CA GLU A 67 9.88 3.87 5.09
C GLU A 67 10.95 3.56 6.16
N PHE A 68 12.09 4.21 6.10
CA PHE A 68 13.23 3.87 6.95
C PHE A 68 13.02 4.20 8.44
N GLY A 69 12.10 5.11 8.77
CA GLY A 69 11.65 5.35 10.14
C GLY A 69 10.84 4.21 10.75
N LYS A 70 10.28 3.29 9.91
CA LYS A 70 9.57 2.10 10.36
C LYS A 70 10.56 0.98 10.65
N THR A 71 10.54 0.47 11.88
CA THR A 71 11.55 -0.49 12.39
C THR A 71 11.43 -1.85 11.71
N THR A 72 12.54 -2.36 11.14
CA THR A 72 12.70 -3.73 10.64
C THR A 72 13.82 -4.45 11.37
N ARG A 73 13.74 -5.77 11.48
CA ARG A 73 14.71 -6.64 12.15
C ARG A 73 15.63 -7.39 11.20
N GLY A 74 15.34 -7.35 9.91
CA GLY A 74 16.09 -8.05 8.87
C GLY A 74 15.85 -7.47 7.49
N PRO A 75 16.64 -7.92 6.49
CA PRO A 75 16.45 -7.49 5.10
C PRO A 75 15.14 -8.00 4.50
N ILE A 76 14.61 -9.11 5.01
CA ILE A 76 13.27 -9.63 4.74
C ILE A 76 12.48 -9.59 6.06
N ASP A 77 11.56 -8.64 6.20
CA ASP A 77 10.75 -8.46 7.41
C ASP A 77 9.41 -7.80 7.06
N TYR A 78 8.36 -8.56 7.19
CA TYR A 78 6.98 -8.09 6.97
C TYR A 78 6.42 -7.31 8.17
N GLY A 79 7.14 -7.31 9.31
CA GLY A 79 6.68 -6.71 10.57
C GLY A 79 6.80 -5.20 10.67
N ALA A 80 7.58 -4.56 9.81
CA ALA A 80 7.86 -3.11 9.89
C ALA A 80 6.59 -2.25 9.89
N TRP A 81 5.65 -2.57 9.01
CA TRP A 81 4.38 -1.86 8.89
C TRP A 81 3.52 -1.98 10.16
N SER A 82 3.40 -3.18 10.73
CA SER A 82 2.68 -3.40 11.98
C SER A 82 3.36 -2.71 13.17
N SER A 83 4.70 -2.82 13.28
CA SER A 83 5.46 -2.22 14.39
C SER A 83 5.33 -0.70 14.42
N TYR A 84 5.36 -0.05 13.26
CA TYR A 84 5.15 1.38 13.13
C TYR A 84 3.77 1.79 13.66
N ALA A 85 2.71 1.13 13.20
CA ALA A 85 1.34 1.48 13.56
C ALA A 85 1.11 1.38 15.07
N TRP A 86 1.64 0.34 15.74
CA TRP A 86 1.58 0.19 17.20
C TRP A 86 2.35 1.28 17.94
N GLY A 87 3.50 1.69 17.43
CA GLY A 87 4.31 2.74 18.03
C GLY A 87 3.69 4.14 17.93
N ARG A 88 2.65 4.32 17.12
CA ARG A 88 1.97 5.60 16.88
C ARG A 88 0.67 5.79 17.67
N LEU A 89 0.15 4.74 18.30
CA LEU A 89 -1.13 4.76 19.01
C LEU A 89 -0.98 4.38 20.48
N SER A 90 -1.79 4.98 21.36
CA SER A 90 -1.98 4.59 22.75
C SER A 90 -3.25 3.74 22.94
N GLY A 91 -3.54 3.34 24.18
CA GLY A 91 -4.78 2.62 24.54
C GLY A 91 -4.69 1.11 24.36
N TRP A 92 -3.56 0.55 23.95
CA TRP A 92 -3.35 -0.88 23.78
C TRP A 92 -2.28 -1.44 24.75
N GLN A 93 -2.34 -2.74 24.95
CA GLN A 93 -1.32 -3.52 25.66
C GLN A 93 -1.07 -4.86 24.98
N PRO A 94 0.07 -5.53 25.22
CA PRO A 94 0.27 -6.90 24.76
C PRO A 94 -0.79 -7.81 25.36
N GLY A 95 -1.47 -8.59 24.52
CA GLY A 95 -2.46 -9.60 24.93
C GLY A 95 -1.81 -10.87 25.48
N GLU A 96 -2.62 -11.92 25.66
CA GLU A 96 -2.14 -13.22 26.07
C GLU A 96 -1.20 -13.83 25.02
N PRO A 97 -0.18 -14.61 25.45
CA PRO A 97 0.66 -15.35 24.52
C PRO A 97 -0.19 -16.23 23.62
N GLY A 98 -0.05 -16.08 22.32
CA GLY A 98 -0.79 -16.85 21.35
C GLY A 98 -0.21 -16.67 19.95
N ARG A 99 -0.53 -17.59 19.05
CA ARG A 99 -0.25 -17.34 17.64
C ARG A 99 -1.09 -16.13 17.22
N LEU A 100 -0.43 -15.11 16.69
CA LEU A 100 -1.16 -14.11 15.91
C LEU A 100 -2.00 -14.85 14.87
N PRO A 101 -3.30 -14.51 14.72
CA PRO A 101 -4.06 -15.00 13.59
C PRO A 101 -3.20 -14.77 12.36
N ALA A 102 -2.97 -15.80 11.56
CA ALA A 102 -2.23 -15.64 10.33
C ALA A 102 -2.82 -14.46 9.58
N LEU A 103 -1.99 -13.48 9.26
CA LEU A 103 -2.42 -12.27 8.52
C LEU A 103 -2.79 -12.62 7.08
N ALA A 104 -2.64 -13.86 6.69
CA ALA A 104 -2.79 -14.36 5.34
C ALA A 104 -3.76 -15.54 5.31
N GLY A 105 -4.73 -15.43 4.44
CA GLY A 105 -5.41 -16.50 3.79
C GLY A 105 -5.98 -17.62 4.66
N ARG A 106 -7.08 -17.39 5.40
CA ARG A 106 -7.68 -18.46 6.18
C ARG A 106 -8.20 -19.60 5.30
N ARG A 107 -8.86 -19.25 4.20
CA ARG A 107 -9.44 -20.24 3.26
C ARG A 107 -8.36 -20.80 2.35
N ASP A 108 -7.48 -19.96 1.84
CA ASP A 108 -6.32 -20.38 1.06
C ASP A 108 -5.43 -21.34 1.86
N ARG A 109 -5.22 -21.08 3.17
CA ARG A 109 -4.51 -21.98 4.09
C ARG A 109 -5.21 -23.33 4.28
N ALA A 110 -6.52 -23.37 4.27
CA ALA A 110 -7.26 -24.64 4.37
C ALA A 110 -7.13 -25.48 3.10
N ILE A 111 -7.01 -24.83 1.94
CA ILE A 111 -6.81 -25.49 0.65
C ILE A 111 -5.37 -26.01 0.51
N PHE A 112 -4.39 -25.25 0.95
CA PHE A 112 -2.95 -25.52 0.80
C PHE A 112 -2.25 -25.70 2.16
N ASP A 113 -2.82 -26.52 3.06
CA ASP A 113 -2.37 -26.68 4.45
C ASP A 113 -0.90 -27.11 4.55
N GLU A 114 -0.44 -28.06 3.72
CA GLU A 114 0.92 -28.54 3.73
C GLU A 114 1.91 -27.43 3.34
N PHE A 115 1.65 -26.72 2.23
CA PHE A 115 2.43 -25.58 1.78
C PHE A 115 2.56 -24.51 2.88
N TYR A 116 1.46 -24.15 3.52
CA TYR A 116 1.50 -23.10 4.55
C TYR A 116 2.17 -23.57 5.85
N ARG A 117 2.11 -24.85 6.19
CA ARG A 117 2.88 -25.41 7.30
C ARG A 117 4.39 -25.28 7.06
N GLU A 118 4.86 -25.59 5.87
CA GLU A 118 6.26 -25.45 5.49
C GLU A 118 6.67 -23.97 5.43
N LEU A 119 5.86 -23.12 4.83
CA LEU A 119 6.10 -21.68 4.77
C LEU A 119 6.21 -21.07 6.17
N ASP A 120 5.31 -21.41 7.08
CA ASP A 120 5.32 -20.93 8.46
C ASP A 120 6.54 -21.41 9.25
N ALA A 121 7.06 -22.62 8.94
CA ALA A 121 8.25 -23.15 9.59
C ALA A 121 9.55 -22.46 9.11
N THR A 122 9.57 -21.96 7.88
CA THR A 122 10.76 -21.41 7.24
C THR A 122 10.78 -19.90 7.12
N SER A 123 9.62 -19.24 7.24
CA SER A 123 9.49 -17.79 7.01
C SER A 123 9.45 -16.98 8.31
N PHE A 124 10.08 -15.80 8.26
CA PHE A 124 10.02 -14.78 9.31
C PHE A 124 8.60 -14.21 9.53
N ILE A 125 7.65 -14.50 8.65
CA ILE A 125 6.27 -14.00 8.73
C ILE A 125 5.56 -14.57 9.97
N SER A 126 5.85 -15.82 10.32
CA SER A 126 5.22 -16.52 11.45
C SER A 126 5.79 -16.15 12.82
N SER A 127 7.02 -15.64 12.86
CA SER A 127 7.72 -15.32 14.11
C SER A 127 7.41 -13.93 14.65
N SER A 128 6.14 -13.57 14.66
CA SER A 128 5.56 -12.53 15.50
C SER A 128 6.31 -11.18 15.58
N ALA A 129 5.74 -10.18 14.95
CA ALA A 129 6.11 -8.78 15.17
C ALA A 129 6.09 -8.34 16.66
N MET A 130 5.57 -9.15 17.58
CA MET A 130 5.38 -8.80 19.00
C MET A 130 5.62 -9.96 19.97
N GLY A 131 6.58 -10.85 19.70
CA GLY A 131 6.89 -11.93 20.62
C GLY A 131 5.73 -12.92 20.89
N GLY A 132 4.77 -13.07 19.94
CA GLY A 132 3.62 -13.94 20.09
C GLY A 132 2.49 -13.39 20.96
N ARG A 133 2.50 -12.11 21.30
CA ARG A 133 1.45 -11.45 22.08
C ARG A 133 0.72 -10.42 21.19
N PRO A 134 -0.46 -10.78 20.64
CA PRO A 134 -1.22 -9.84 19.82
C PRO A 134 -1.65 -8.63 20.66
N PRO A 135 -1.55 -7.39 20.14
CA PRO A 135 -2.00 -6.23 20.88
C PRO A 135 -3.53 -6.21 21.00
N VAL A 136 -3.99 -5.75 22.17
CA VAL A 136 -5.40 -5.64 22.55
C VAL A 136 -5.65 -4.20 23.02
N PHE A 137 -6.68 -3.55 22.51
CA PHE A 137 -7.11 -2.24 22.99
C PHE A 137 -7.93 -2.38 24.28
N VAL A 138 -7.43 -1.76 25.34
CA VAL A 138 -7.98 -1.82 26.70
C VAL A 138 -8.25 -0.44 27.29
N GLY A 139 -8.01 0.63 26.54
CA GLY A 139 -8.21 2.02 26.93
C GLY A 139 -8.47 2.92 25.74
N PRO A 140 -8.66 4.23 25.98
CA PRO A 140 -8.94 5.20 24.92
C PRO A 140 -7.74 5.31 23.96
N ILE A 141 -8.04 5.31 22.67
CA ILE A 141 -7.05 5.46 21.61
C ILE A 141 -6.69 6.95 21.49
N GLY A 142 -5.39 7.22 21.44
CA GLY A 142 -4.83 8.53 21.10
C GLY A 142 -3.63 8.37 20.18
N TYR A 143 -3.32 9.40 19.40
CA TYR A 143 -2.10 9.44 18.62
C TYR A 143 -0.93 9.90 19.46
N VAL A 144 0.14 9.12 19.49
CA VAL A 144 1.37 9.40 20.27
C VAL A 144 2.62 9.49 19.41
N GLY A 145 2.46 9.43 18.10
CA GLY A 145 3.55 9.36 17.14
C GLY A 145 4.16 10.70 16.69
N HIS A 146 3.78 11.83 17.27
CA HIS A 146 4.12 13.19 16.81
C HIS A 146 5.63 13.40 16.59
N GLN A 147 6.46 13.04 17.57
CA GLN A 147 7.91 13.24 17.48
C GLN A 147 8.56 12.37 16.40
N ALA A 148 8.12 11.12 16.30
CA ALA A 148 8.64 10.19 15.28
C ALA A 148 8.24 10.66 13.88
N LEU A 149 6.97 11.06 13.70
CA LEU A 149 6.48 11.62 12.43
C LEU A 149 7.21 12.90 12.05
N ALA A 150 7.41 13.82 13.00
CA ALA A 150 8.16 15.06 12.75
C ALA A 150 9.59 14.77 12.28
N THR A 151 10.24 13.75 12.85
CA THR A 151 11.57 13.31 12.42
C THR A 151 11.55 12.72 11.00
N ASP A 152 10.57 11.87 10.68
CA ASP A 152 10.43 11.28 9.35
C ASP A 152 10.20 12.37 8.30
N LEU A 153 9.29 13.30 8.55
CA LEU A 153 8.99 14.43 7.67
C LEU A 153 10.21 15.33 7.45
N ALA A 154 10.94 15.67 8.51
CA ALA A 154 12.12 16.53 8.42
C ALA A 154 13.25 15.88 7.61
N ASN A 155 13.53 14.59 7.85
CA ASN A 155 14.52 13.82 7.10
C ASN A 155 14.16 13.75 5.62
N PHE A 156 12.90 13.41 5.32
CA PHE A 156 12.44 13.26 3.96
C PHE A 156 12.42 14.59 3.19
N LYS A 157 11.88 15.66 3.76
CA LYS A 157 11.87 16.99 3.12
C LYS A 157 13.28 17.49 2.82
N THR A 158 14.21 17.29 3.76
CA THR A 158 15.61 17.62 3.55
C THR A 158 16.21 16.80 2.40
N ALA A 159 15.95 15.50 2.34
CA ALA A 159 16.44 14.65 1.26
C ALA A 159 15.81 14.99 -0.08
N LEU A 160 14.49 15.18 -0.12
CA LEU A 160 13.72 15.51 -1.33
C LEU A 160 14.21 16.81 -1.99
N SER A 161 14.58 17.82 -1.19
CA SER A 161 15.11 19.10 -1.70
C SER A 161 16.46 18.98 -2.41
N THR A 162 17.16 17.86 -2.26
CA THR A 162 18.49 17.62 -2.88
C THR A 162 18.44 16.81 -4.18
N VAL A 163 17.27 16.33 -4.57
CA VAL A 163 17.11 15.47 -5.75
C VAL A 163 16.05 16.02 -6.69
N LYS A 164 16.09 15.59 -7.95
CA LYS A 164 15.06 15.92 -8.92
C LYS A 164 13.99 14.84 -8.90
N ALA A 165 12.84 15.15 -8.31
CA ALA A 165 11.65 14.32 -8.31
C ALA A 165 10.42 15.16 -8.68
N GLU A 166 9.37 14.53 -9.19
CA GLU A 166 8.12 15.22 -9.53
C GLU A 166 7.28 15.51 -8.28
N GLU A 167 7.21 14.56 -7.34
CA GLU A 167 6.54 14.66 -6.04
C GLU A 167 7.20 13.74 -5.00
N GLY A 168 6.95 14.03 -3.71
CA GLY A 168 7.28 13.16 -2.60
C GLY A 168 6.02 12.66 -1.88
N PHE A 169 6.05 11.41 -1.38
CA PHE A 169 4.95 10.86 -0.61
C PHE A 169 5.42 10.19 0.69
N ILE A 170 4.55 10.14 1.68
CA ILE A 170 4.71 9.38 2.94
C ILE A 170 3.52 8.44 3.12
N THR A 171 3.80 7.23 3.61
CA THR A 171 2.81 6.18 3.82
C THR A 171 2.30 6.18 5.26
N ALA A 172 0.98 6.03 5.41
CA ALA A 172 0.30 5.85 6.68
C ALA A 172 -0.73 4.71 6.59
N VAL A 173 -1.06 4.10 7.74
CA VAL A 173 -2.03 3.01 7.80
C VAL A 173 -3.46 3.54 7.78
N ALA A 174 -4.37 2.86 7.07
CA ALA A 174 -5.80 3.14 7.13
C ALA A 174 -6.45 2.54 8.40
N PRO A 175 -7.51 3.19 8.97
CA PRO A 175 -8.18 2.70 10.17
C PRO A 175 -8.73 1.28 10.01
N GLY A 176 -9.29 0.95 8.83
CA GLY A 176 -9.87 -0.36 8.53
C GLY A 176 -8.87 -1.51 8.65
N SER A 177 -7.65 -1.30 8.21
CA SER A 177 -6.57 -2.29 8.34
C SER A 177 -6.13 -2.48 9.79
N PHE A 178 -6.24 -1.44 10.61
CA PHE A 178 -5.89 -1.50 12.03
C PHE A 178 -7.00 -2.12 12.88
N ALA A 179 -8.28 -1.91 12.53
CA ALA A 179 -9.47 -2.40 13.23
C ALA A 179 -9.64 -3.94 13.21
N ARG A 180 -8.73 -4.69 12.58
CA ARG A 180 -8.67 -6.16 12.64
C ARG A 180 -8.16 -6.71 13.97
N ARG A 181 -7.87 -5.84 14.95
CA ARG A 181 -7.29 -6.19 16.25
C ARG A 181 -8.38 -6.32 17.31
N GLN A 182 -8.02 -6.97 18.43
CA GLN A 182 -8.97 -7.16 19.54
C GLN A 182 -9.29 -5.81 20.20
N ASN A 183 -10.57 -5.58 20.39
CA ASN A 183 -11.13 -4.44 21.13
C ASN A 183 -11.79 -4.96 22.41
N GLN A 184 -11.36 -4.48 23.56
CA GLN A 184 -11.95 -4.78 24.88
C GLN A 184 -12.43 -3.51 25.59
N TYR A 185 -12.29 -2.34 24.96
CA TYR A 185 -12.65 -1.06 25.59
C TYR A 185 -13.91 -0.44 24.98
N TYR A 186 -13.99 -0.38 23.66
CA TYR A 186 -15.12 0.23 22.96
C TYR A 186 -16.31 -0.73 22.89
N LYS A 187 -17.53 -0.17 22.93
CA LYS A 187 -18.78 -0.96 23.00
C LYS A 187 -19.14 -1.65 21.69
N SER A 188 -18.63 -1.13 20.57
CA SER A 188 -18.87 -1.71 19.24
C SER A 188 -17.62 -1.60 18.36
N ASP A 189 -17.57 -2.42 17.32
CA ASP A 189 -16.51 -2.37 16.31
C ASP A 189 -16.54 -1.05 15.52
N GLU A 190 -17.71 -0.45 15.36
CA GLU A 190 -17.85 0.86 14.71
C GLU A 190 -17.28 1.97 15.57
N GLU A 191 -17.61 2.03 16.88
CA GLU A 191 -17.04 2.99 17.83
C GLU A 191 -15.50 2.88 17.86
N PHE A 192 -14.99 1.65 17.89
CA PHE A 192 -13.56 1.37 17.84
C PHE A 192 -12.91 1.86 16.53
N LEU A 193 -13.54 1.61 15.39
CA LEU A 193 -13.07 2.03 14.09
C LEU A 193 -13.01 3.56 13.95
N TYR A 194 -14.03 4.27 14.43
CA TYR A 194 -14.02 5.73 14.42
C TYR A 194 -13.02 6.34 15.40
N ALA A 195 -12.77 5.70 16.55
CA ALA A 195 -11.70 6.13 17.46
C ALA A 195 -10.31 5.99 16.82
N LEU A 196 -10.07 4.91 16.07
CA LEU A 196 -8.87 4.77 15.26
C LEU A 196 -8.77 5.86 14.19
N ALA A 197 -9.89 6.15 13.50
CA ALA A 197 -9.96 7.17 12.46
C ALA A 197 -9.60 8.56 13.00
N GLU A 198 -10.12 8.93 14.18
CA GLU A 198 -9.79 10.21 14.82
C GLU A 198 -8.31 10.30 15.22
N ALA A 199 -7.76 9.26 15.83
CA ALA A 199 -6.36 9.25 16.23
C ALA A 199 -5.40 9.34 15.02
N LEU A 200 -5.64 8.53 13.98
CA LEU A 200 -4.80 8.51 12.79
C LEU A 200 -4.91 9.79 11.94
N ARG A 201 -6.03 10.52 12.04
CA ARG A 201 -6.20 11.81 11.37
C ARG A 201 -5.07 12.80 11.70
N GLU A 202 -4.51 12.76 12.91
CA GLU A 202 -3.41 13.65 13.28
C GLU A 202 -2.18 13.42 12.41
N GLU A 203 -1.85 12.16 12.12
CA GLU A 203 -0.77 11.79 11.21
C GLU A 203 -1.06 12.23 9.77
N TYR A 204 -2.28 11.97 9.29
CA TYR A 204 -2.69 12.33 7.93
C TYR A 204 -2.59 13.83 7.68
N LYS A 205 -3.11 14.60 8.63
CA LYS A 205 -3.04 16.05 8.57
C LYS A 205 -1.59 16.55 8.55
N ALA A 206 -0.73 16.05 9.43
CA ALA A 206 0.65 16.48 9.50
C ALA A 206 1.44 16.18 8.22
N ILE A 207 1.18 15.05 7.53
CA ILE A 207 1.80 14.70 6.25
C ILE A 207 1.36 15.69 5.17
N VAL A 208 0.06 15.98 5.06
CA VAL A 208 -0.50 16.90 4.07
C VAL A 208 -0.03 18.34 4.34
N ASP A 209 -0.01 18.78 5.59
CA ASP A 209 0.49 20.11 6.01
C ASP A 209 1.98 20.28 5.72
N ALA A 210 2.74 19.19 5.64
CA ALA A 210 4.15 19.20 5.23
C ALA A 210 4.36 19.36 3.72
N ASP A 211 3.29 19.54 2.93
CA ASP A 211 3.28 19.63 1.47
C ASP A 211 3.74 18.34 0.77
N LEU A 212 3.44 17.18 1.36
CA LEU A 212 3.70 15.86 0.81
C LEU A 212 2.40 15.17 0.40
N VAL A 213 2.50 14.19 -0.49
CA VAL A 213 1.37 13.32 -0.78
C VAL A 213 1.24 12.28 0.34
N LEU A 214 0.06 12.20 0.92
CA LEU A 214 -0.31 11.14 1.86
C LEU A 214 -0.66 9.87 1.08
N GLN A 215 0.01 8.76 1.32
CA GLN A 215 -0.47 7.44 0.89
C GLN A 215 -1.10 6.71 2.06
N LEU A 216 -2.31 6.21 1.86
CA LEU A 216 -3.04 5.39 2.83
C LEU A 216 -2.95 3.93 2.43
N ASP A 217 -2.31 3.11 3.26
CA ASP A 217 -2.20 1.66 3.01
C ASP A 217 -3.34 0.93 3.70
N ASP A 218 -4.17 0.26 2.92
CA ASP A 218 -5.33 -0.49 3.41
C ASP A 218 -5.45 -1.91 2.81
N PRO A 219 -4.50 -2.80 3.10
CA PRO A 219 -4.66 -4.20 2.73
C PRO A 219 -5.89 -4.84 3.39
N GLY A 220 -6.37 -4.28 4.51
CA GLY A 220 -7.54 -4.77 5.23
C GLY A 220 -8.83 -4.72 4.43
N LEU A 221 -8.93 -3.83 3.46
CA LEU A 221 -10.14 -3.73 2.65
C LEU A 221 -10.38 -4.98 1.79
N PRO A 222 -9.42 -5.49 1.00
CA PRO A 222 -9.62 -6.72 0.23
C PRO A 222 -9.25 -8.01 0.99
N ASP A 223 -8.20 -8.03 1.83
CA ASP A 223 -7.68 -9.29 2.40
C ASP A 223 -8.52 -9.84 3.56
N THR A 224 -9.34 -9.00 4.21
CA THR A 224 -10.28 -9.47 5.27
C THR A 224 -11.34 -10.41 4.68
N TRP A 225 -11.62 -10.35 3.38
CA TRP A 225 -12.50 -11.29 2.70
C TRP A 225 -12.07 -12.75 2.89
N ASP A 226 -10.81 -13.05 2.66
CA ASP A 226 -10.30 -14.42 2.81
C ASP A 226 -10.18 -14.86 4.28
N MET A 227 -10.11 -13.90 5.21
CA MET A 227 -10.07 -14.14 6.65
C MET A 227 -11.44 -14.39 7.27
N ALA A 228 -12.52 -14.02 6.61
CA ALA A 228 -13.88 -14.19 7.12
C ALA A 228 -14.32 -15.66 7.12
N ASN A 229 -14.89 -16.13 8.24
CA ASN A 229 -15.40 -17.49 8.40
C ASN A 229 -16.68 -17.46 9.26
N PRO A 230 -17.84 -17.89 8.75
CA PRO A 230 -18.07 -18.41 7.40
C PRO A 230 -17.79 -17.37 6.30
N GLU A 231 -17.64 -17.84 5.04
CA GLU A 231 -17.51 -16.96 3.87
C GLU A 231 -18.78 -16.11 3.73
N PRO A 232 -18.65 -14.76 3.73
CA PRO A 232 -19.79 -13.88 3.52
C PRO A 232 -20.21 -13.88 2.05
N SER A 233 -21.44 -13.49 1.75
CA SER A 233 -21.79 -13.06 0.41
C SER A 233 -21.03 -11.77 0.03
N VAL A 234 -20.87 -11.51 -1.27
CA VAL A 234 -20.26 -10.27 -1.75
C VAL A 234 -20.98 -9.04 -1.22
N ASP A 235 -22.31 -9.07 -1.17
CA ASP A 235 -23.12 -7.94 -0.68
C ASP A 235 -22.94 -7.69 0.83
N GLU A 236 -22.83 -8.73 1.63
CA GLU A 236 -22.52 -8.61 3.06
C GLU A 236 -21.12 -8.02 3.26
N TYR A 237 -20.16 -8.50 2.47
CA TYR A 237 -18.81 -7.98 2.53
C TYR A 237 -18.72 -6.52 2.09
N LYS A 238 -19.45 -6.10 1.07
CA LYS A 238 -19.53 -4.70 0.66
C LYS A 238 -20.08 -3.80 1.76
N LYS A 239 -21.08 -4.24 2.51
CA LYS A 239 -21.59 -3.49 3.68
C LYS A 239 -20.51 -3.32 4.75
N PHE A 240 -19.80 -4.39 5.07
CA PHE A 240 -18.68 -4.37 6.01
C PHE A 240 -17.55 -3.43 5.53
N ALA A 241 -17.22 -3.45 4.24
CA ALA A 241 -16.20 -2.61 3.63
C ALA A 241 -16.64 -1.13 3.61
N MET A 242 -17.93 -0.84 3.37
CA MET A 242 -18.45 0.53 3.35
C MET A 242 -18.30 1.24 4.70
N VAL A 243 -18.54 0.57 5.82
CA VAL A 243 -18.32 1.16 7.15
C VAL A 243 -16.86 1.60 7.33
N ARG A 244 -15.91 0.84 6.78
CA ARG A 244 -14.48 1.17 6.81
C ARG A 244 -14.15 2.36 5.92
N VAL A 245 -14.74 2.42 4.74
CA VAL A 245 -14.61 3.56 3.83
C VAL A 245 -15.20 4.83 4.46
N GLU A 246 -16.34 4.74 5.12
CA GLU A 246 -16.98 5.88 5.81
C GLU A 246 -16.11 6.40 6.96
N ALA A 247 -15.55 5.51 7.78
CA ALA A 247 -14.63 5.88 8.85
C ALA A 247 -13.32 6.50 8.30
N LEU A 248 -12.80 5.97 7.18
CA LEU A 248 -11.65 6.56 6.52
C LEU A 248 -11.98 7.96 5.97
N ASN A 249 -13.10 8.12 5.28
CA ASN A 249 -13.55 9.42 4.78
C ASN A 249 -13.78 10.43 5.91
N HIS A 250 -14.23 9.96 7.08
CA HIS A 250 -14.32 10.79 8.28
C HIS A 250 -12.93 11.26 8.75
N ALA A 251 -11.92 10.39 8.77
CA ALA A 251 -10.54 10.78 9.06
C ALA A 251 -9.97 11.79 8.05
N LEU A 252 -10.40 11.71 6.78
CA LEU A 252 -9.93 12.57 5.68
C LEU A 252 -10.71 13.90 5.56
N ARG A 253 -11.73 14.15 6.39
CA ARG A 253 -12.53 15.36 6.28
C ARG A 253 -11.69 16.64 6.31
N GLY A 254 -11.92 17.53 5.32
CA GLY A 254 -11.23 18.81 5.20
C GLY A 254 -9.78 18.71 4.68
N LEU A 255 -9.28 17.51 4.35
CA LEU A 255 -8.01 17.35 3.65
C LEU A 255 -8.25 17.39 2.13
N PRO A 256 -7.33 18.00 1.34
CA PRO A 256 -7.46 18.08 -0.10
C PRO A 256 -7.26 16.70 -0.73
N GLU A 257 -8.26 16.23 -1.48
CA GLU A 257 -8.24 14.89 -2.09
C GLU A 257 -7.06 14.69 -3.04
N ASP A 258 -6.64 15.73 -3.76
CA ASP A 258 -5.52 15.71 -4.70
C ASP A 258 -4.14 15.60 -4.04
N ARG A 259 -4.08 15.60 -2.71
CA ARG A 259 -2.87 15.33 -1.91
C ARG A 259 -2.86 13.94 -1.29
N ILE A 260 -3.84 13.10 -1.62
CA ILE A 260 -4.03 11.78 -1.00
C ILE A 260 -4.12 10.72 -2.08
N ARG A 261 -3.39 9.62 -1.91
CA ARG A 261 -3.55 8.38 -2.68
C ARG A 261 -3.88 7.21 -1.75
N TYR A 262 -4.70 6.30 -2.20
CA TYR A 262 -5.19 5.18 -1.44
C TYR A 262 -4.69 3.89 -2.06
N HIS A 263 -3.97 3.08 -1.28
CA HIS A 263 -3.40 1.82 -1.73
C HIS A 263 -4.12 0.64 -1.10
N ILE A 264 -4.56 -0.28 -1.95
CA ILE A 264 -5.01 -1.61 -1.57
C ILE A 264 -4.11 -2.68 -2.20
N CYS A 265 -3.88 -3.74 -1.43
CA CYS A 265 -3.28 -4.98 -1.90
C CYS A 265 -3.97 -6.16 -1.19
N TRP A 266 -3.88 -7.33 -1.76
CA TRP A 266 -4.47 -8.55 -1.17
C TRP A 266 -3.55 -9.22 -0.15
N GLY A 267 -2.67 -8.43 0.47
CA GLY A 267 -1.61 -8.89 1.36
C GLY A 267 -0.32 -9.16 0.58
N SER A 268 0.81 -9.02 1.25
CA SER A 268 2.12 -9.09 0.58
C SER A 268 2.92 -10.35 0.94
N TRP A 269 2.24 -11.45 1.26
CA TRP A 269 2.90 -12.75 1.44
C TRP A 269 3.02 -13.50 0.11
N HIS A 270 3.98 -14.42 0.03
CA HIS A 270 4.22 -15.23 -1.16
C HIS A 270 3.41 -16.54 -1.12
N GLY A 271 2.09 -16.40 -1.16
CA GLY A 271 1.16 -17.53 -1.15
C GLY A 271 0.42 -17.73 -2.47
N PRO A 272 -0.44 -18.76 -2.54
CA PRO A 272 -1.21 -19.07 -3.74
C PRO A 272 -2.28 -18.03 -4.10
N HIS A 273 -2.85 -17.31 -3.12
CA HIS A 273 -3.85 -16.25 -3.33
C HIS A 273 -5.10 -16.67 -4.12
N THR A 274 -5.50 -17.97 -4.01
CA THR A 274 -6.60 -18.51 -4.85
C THR A 274 -7.99 -18.08 -4.40
N THR A 275 -8.10 -17.58 -3.16
CA THR A 275 -9.35 -17.16 -2.53
C THR A 275 -9.50 -15.64 -2.39
N ASP A 276 -8.63 -14.87 -3.04
CA ASP A 276 -8.68 -13.42 -3.06
C ASP A 276 -10.02 -12.89 -3.62
N LEU A 277 -10.54 -11.82 -3.03
CA LEU A 277 -11.71 -11.12 -3.53
C LEU A 277 -11.40 -10.46 -4.88
N PRO A 278 -12.08 -10.80 -5.99
CA PRO A 278 -11.84 -10.14 -7.27
C PRO A 278 -12.11 -8.62 -7.21
N LEU A 279 -11.27 -7.82 -7.87
CA LEU A 279 -11.40 -6.36 -7.90
C LEU A 279 -12.80 -5.91 -8.35
N ARG A 280 -13.40 -6.61 -9.33
CA ARG A 280 -14.77 -6.30 -9.80
C ARG A 280 -15.83 -6.32 -8.70
N ASN A 281 -15.59 -7.06 -7.63
CA ASN A 281 -16.54 -7.22 -6.52
C ASN A 281 -16.38 -6.14 -5.43
N ILE A 282 -15.33 -5.32 -5.49
CA ILE A 282 -15.04 -4.29 -4.47
C ILE A 282 -14.76 -2.92 -5.06
N VAL A 283 -14.56 -2.79 -6.36
CA VAL A 283 -14.13 -1.54 -7.01
C VAL A 283 -15.11 -0.39 -6.79
N ASP A 284 -16.40 -0.67 -6.73
CA ASP A 284 -17.45 0.32 -6.46
C ASP A 284 -17.34 0.89 -5.03
N VAL A 285 -16.93 0.06 -4.06
CA VAL A 285 -16.65 0.48 -2.68
C VAL A 285 -15.31 1.23 -2.62
N LEU A 286 -14.26 0.72 -3.28
CA LEU A 286 -12.96 1.38 -3.41
C LEU A 286 -13.10 2.83 -3.89
N LEU A 287 -13.89 3.05 -4.94
CA LEU A 287 -14.11 4.37 -5.54
C LEU A 287 -14.93 5.35 -4.69
N LYS A 288 -15.46 4.92 -3.53
CA LYS A 288 -16.09 5.80 -2.54
C LYS A 288 -15.09 6.46 -1.58
N VAL A 289 -13.85 6.00 -1.55
CA VAL A 289 -12.79 6.67 -0.78
C VAL A 289 -12.46 8.01 -1.42
N ARG A 290 -12.47 9.08 -0.64
CA ARG A 290 -12.28 10.47 -1.10
C ARG A 290 -10.80 10.82 -1.23
N VAL A 291 -10.19 10.41 -2.33
CA VAL A 291 -8.76 10.59 -2.62
C VAL A 291 -8.54 11.00 -4.07
N GLY A 292 -7.36 11.52 -4.39
CA GLY A 292 -6.97 11.91 -5.76
C GLY A 292 -6.48 10.74 -6.60
N ALA A 293 -5.96 9.67 -5.99
CA ALA A 293 -5.49 8.50 -6.71
C ALA A 293 -5.75 7.19 -5.97
N TYR A 294 -5.91 6.12 -6.74
CA TYR A 294 -6.05 4.74 -6.26
C TYR A 294 -4.86 3.92 -6.73
N SER A 295 -4.18 3.24 -5.82
CA SER A 295 -3.08 2.31 -6.10
C SER A 295 -3.54 0.88 -5.84
N ILE A 296 -3.38 0.00 -6.83
CA ILE A 296 -3.89 -1.37 -6.79
C ILE A 296 -2.85 -2.36 -7.30
N GLU A 297 -2.88 -3.60 -6.82
CA GLU A 297 -2.10 -4.68 -7.42
C GLU A 297 -2.62 -5.00 -8.84
N ALA A 298 -1.70 -5.14 -9.78
CA ALA A 298 -2.00 -5.52 -11.15
C ALA A 298 -0.80 -6.11 -11.92
N GLY A 299 0.34 -6.34 -11.25
CA GLY A 299 1.55 -6.92 -11.84
C GLY A 299 1.75 -8.39 -11.51
N ASN A 300 1.19 -8.88 -10.39
CA ASN A 300 1.22 -10.30 -10.09
C ASN A 300 0.21 -11.07 -10.96
N VAL A 301 0.54 -12.33 -11.23
CA VAL A 301 -0.25 -13.18 -12.15
C VAL A 301 -1.70 -13.41 -11.68
N ARG A 302 -1.99 -13.20 -10.39
CA ARG A 302 -3.33 -13.39 -9.83
C ARG A 302 -4.27 -12.24 -10.20
N HIS A 303 -3.76 -11.01 -10.26
CA HIS A 303 -4.52 -9.78 -10.48
C HIS A 303 -4.24 -9.10 -11.84
N GLU A 304 -3.22 -9.55 -12.59
CA GLU A 304 -2.83 -8.95 -13.88
C GLU A 304 -3.97 -8.81 -14.88
N HIS A 305 -4.94 -9.72 -14.88
CA HIS A 305 -6.09 -9.70 -15.77
C HIS A 305 -7.14 -8.63 -15.41
N GLU A 306 -7.08 -8.04 -14.22
CA GLU A 306 -8.13 -7.19 -13.67
C GLU A 306 -8.13 -5.75 -14.23
N TRP A 307 -7.14 -5.39 -15.07
CA TRP A 307 -7.24 -4.17 -15.86
C TRP A 307 -8.54 -4.13 -16.72
N LYS A 308 -9.13 -5.30 -17.04
CA LYS A 308 -10.39 -5.43 -17.78
C LYS A 308 -11.59 -4.84 -17.03
N VAL A 309 -11.54 -4.75 -15.70
CA VAL A 309 -12.59 -4.15 -14.86
C VAL A 309 -12.84 -2.71 -15.28
N TRP A 310 -11.78 -1.98 -15.64
CA TRP A 310 -11.85 -0.58 -16.03
C TRP A 310 -12.45 -0.33 -17.42
N ARG A 311 -12.81 -1.37 -18.16
CA ARG A 311 -13.62 -1.23 -19.39
C ARG A 311 -15.08 -0.91 -19.06
N ASP A 312 -15.55 -1.44 -17.93
CA ASP A 312 -16.96 -1.38 -17.51
C ASP A 312 -17.15 -0.37 -16.36
N VAL A 313 -16.09 -0.12 -15.59
CA VAL A 313 -16.10 0.81 -14.45
C VAL A 313 -15.34 2.09 -14.83
N LYS A 314 -16.04 3.23 -14.76
CA LYS A 314 -15.44 4.53 -15.01
C LYS A 314 -14.63 4.99 -13.80
N LEU A 315 -13.36 5.31 -13.99
CA LEU A 315 -12.59 6.06 -13.00
C LEU A 315 -13.20 7.46 -12.86
N PRO A 316 -13.52 7.94 -11.64
CA PRO A 316 -14.13 9.26 -11.48
C PRO A 316 -13.26 10.38 -12.06
N ASP A 317 -13.89 11.42 -12.59
CA ASP A 317 -13.21 12.53 -13.27
C ASP A 317 -12.18 13.20 -12.35
N GLY A 318 -11.01 13.50 -12.89
CA GLY A 318 -9.91 14.11 -12.15
C GLY A 318 -9.08 13.13 -11.28
N LYS A 319 -9.50 11.87 -11.14
CA LYS A 319 -8.74 10.87 -10.40
C LYS A 319 -7.67 10.20 -11.25
N VAL A 320 -6.70 9.60 -10.57
CA VAL A 320 -5.56 8.88 -11.16
C VAL A 320 -5.57 7.44 -10.65
N LEU A 321 -5.26 6.49 -11.53
CA LEU A 321 -4.96 5.11 -11.15
C LEU A 321 -3.44 4.89 -11.13
N VAL A 322 -2.96 4.24 -10.08
CA VAL A 322 -1.56 3.82 -9.93
C VAL A 322 -1.53 2.28 -9.91
N PRO A 323 -1.67 1.62 -11.08
CA PRO A 323 -1.60 0.17 -11.13
C PRO A 323 -0.19 -0.31 -10.83
N GLY A 324 -0.06 -1.33 -10.01
CA GLY A 324 1.16 -2.12 -9.92
C GLY A 324 1.40 -2.83 -11.24
N VAL A 325 2.54 -2.61 -11.85
CA VAL A 325 2.95 -3.27 -13.11
C VAL A 325 4.24 -4.08 -12.92
N VAL A 326 4.78 -4.01 -11.71
CA VAL A 326 5.93 -4.78 -11.23
C VAL A 326 5.54 -5.46 -9.92
N SER A 327 5.72 -6.78 -9.85
CA SER A 327 5.28 -7.59 -8.73
C SER A 327 6.35 -7.71 -7.63
N HIS A 328 5.91 -7.67 -6.38
CA HIS A 328 6.70 -7.99 -5.19
C HIS A 328 6.69 -9.50 -4.86
N ALA A 329 5.78 -10.27 -5.48
CA ALA A 329 5.54 -11.67 -5.14
C ALA A 329 6.45 -12.67 -5.87
N THR A 330 7.42 -12.20 -6.65
CA THR A 330 8.35 -13.05 -7.42
C THR A 330 9.75 -12.45 -7.47
N ASN A 331 10.75 -13.32 -7.49
CA ASN A 331 12.15 -12.94 -7.72
C ASN A 331 12.47 -12.69 -9.21
N VAL A 332 11.56 -13.02 -10.12
CA VAL A 332 11.74 -12.71 -11.54
C VAL A 332 11.65 -11.20 -11.75
N VAL A 333 12.64 -10.62 -12.39
CA VAL A 333 12.63 -9.23 -12.82
C VAL A 333 11.86 -9.14 -14.14
N GLU A 334 10.83 -8.32 -14.17
CA GLU A 334 9.97 -8.12 -15.33
C GLU A 334 10.77 -7.55 -16.51
N HIS A 335 10.54 -8.08 -17.72
CA HIS A 335 11.08 -7.47 -18.94
C HIS A 335 10.41 -6.10 -19.17
N PRO A 336 11.16 -5.05 -19.55
CA PRO A 336 10.58 -3.71 -19.75
C PRO A 336 9.41 -3.67 -20.76
N GLU A 337 9.41 -4.51 -21.80
CA GLU A 337 8.29 -4.60 -22.73
C GLU A 337 7.02 -5.15 -22.06
N VAL A 338 7.15 -6.15 -21.18
CA VAL A 338 6.01 -6.66 -20.39
C VAL A 338 5.45 -5.57 -19.47
N VAL A 339 6.34 -4.79 -18.86
CA VAL A 339 5.92 -3.64 -18.04
C VAL A 339 5.20 -2.60 -18.90
N ALA A 340 5.71 -2.30 -20.10
CA ALA A 340 5.06 -1.38 -21.05
C ALA A 340 3.67 -1.87 -21.47
N ASP A 341 3.52 -3.15 -21.79
CA ASP A 341 2.23 -3.75 -22.17
C ASP A 341 1.20 -3.63 -21.03
N ARG A 342 1.61 -3.91 -19.79
CA ARG A 342 0.78 -3.73 -18.60
C ARG A 342 0.32 -2.29 -18.44
N ILE A 343 1.22 -1.32 -18.57
CA ILE A 343 0.88 0.12 -18.52
C ILE A 343 -0.12 0.48 -19.63
N LEU A 344 0.14 0.04 -20.85
CA LEU A 344 -0.69 0.35 -22.02
C LEU A 344 -2.09 -0.24 -21.91
N ASN A 345 -2.27 -1.38 -21.26
CA ASN A 345 -3.59 -1.95 -20.99
C ASN A 345 -4.46 -0.97 -20.19
N PHE A 346 -3.91 -0.31 -19.17
CA PHE A 346 -4.63 0.72 -18.40
C PHE A 346 -4.76 2.03 -19.19
N ALA A 347 -3.68 2.50 -19.81
CA ALA A 347 -3.67 3.78 -20.52
C ALA A 347 -4.65 3.83 -21.69
N ARG A 348 -4.86 2.71 -22.40
CA ARG A 348 -5.85 2.60 -23.49
C ARG A 348 -7.29 2.71 -23.02
N VAL A 349 -7.57 2.35 -21.78
CA VAL A 349 -8.93 2.38 -21.21
C VAL A 349 -9.19 3.68 -20.48
N LEU A 350 -8.23 4.16 -19.70
CA LEU A 350 -8.40 5.28 -18.78
C LEU A 350 -7.91 6.63 -19.34
N GLY A 351 -7.08 6.61 -20.40
CA GLY A 351 -6.28 7.75 -20.82
C GLY A 351 -4.92 7.77 -20.11
N ARG A 352 -3.86 8.11 -20.87
CA ARG A 352 -2.48 8.11 -20.37
C ARG A 352 -2.30 9.02 -19.16
N GLU A 353 -2.90 10.20 -19.21
CA GLU A 353 -2.83 11.24 -18.17
C GLU A 353 -3.40 10.76 -16.80
N ASN A 354 -4.20 9.72 -16.80
CA ASN A 354 -4.84 9.15 -15.62
C ASN A 354 -4.11 7.91 -15.07
N VAL A 355 -2.94 7.56 -15.61
CA VAL A 355 -2.19 6.37 -15.22
C VAL A 355 -0.77 6.75 -14.78
N ILE A 356 -0.38 6.32 -13.58
CA ILE A 356 1.00 6.37 -13.09
C ILE A 356 1.46 4.93 -12.88
N ALA A 357 2.58 4.52 -13.47
CA ALA A 357 3.09 3.16 -13.32
C ALA A 357 3.66 2.94 -11.91
N GLY A 358 3.19 1.91 -11.22
CA GLY A 358 3.57 1.60 -9.84
C GLY A 358 4.10 0.18 -9.64
N THR A 359 4.32 -0.18 -8.37
CA THR A 359 4.56 -1.55 -7.92
C THR A 359 3.32 -2.09 -7.23
N ASP A 360 3.13 -3.40 -7.21
CA ASP A 360 1.98 -4.04 -6.56
C ASP A 360 1.89 -3.73 -5.07
N CYS A 361 3.03 -3.79 -4.40
CA CYS A 361 3.18 -3.47 -2.98
C CYS A 361 4.59 -2.93 -2.73
N GLY A 362 4.95 -2.64 -1.47
CA GLY A 362 6.30 -2.30 -1.08
C GLY A 362 7.27 -3.45 -1.40
N LEU A 363 8.43 -3.12 -1.96
CA LEU A 363 9.46 -4.09 -2.36
C LEU A 363 10.44 -4.40 -1.23
N GLY A 364 10.69 -3.43 -0.35
CA GLY A 364 11.60 -3.61 0.80
C GLY A 364 11.01 -4.57 1.84
N GLY A 365 11.83 -5.51 2.31
CA GLY A 365 11.38 -6.53 3.24
C GLY A 365 10.58 -7.68 2.60
N ARG A 366 10.44 -7.70 1.28
CA ARG A 366 9.68 -8.72 0.52
C ARG A 366 10.56 -9.57 -0.36
N ILE A 367 11.50 -8.96 -1.05
CA ILE A 367 12.44 -9.59 -1.97
C ILE A 367 13.87 -9.13 -1.67
N HIS A 368 14.84 -9.83 -2.23
CA HIS A 368 16.24 -9.50 -2.04
C HIS A 368 16.57 -8.06 -2.50
N PRO A 369 17.37 -7.29 -1.74
CA PRO A 369 17.67 -5.89 -2.05
C PRO A 369 18.17 -5.62 -3.48
N GLN A 370 19.02 -6.49 -4.04
CA GLN A 370 19.51 -6.32 -5.40
C GLN A 370 18.39 -6.40 -6.45
N LEU A 371 17.41 -7.29 -6.22
CA LEU A 371 16.29 -7.48 -7.13
C LEU A 371 15.34 -6.27 -7.12
N VAL A 372 15.18 -5.61 -5.97
CA VAL A 372 14.38 -4.38 -5.86
C VAL A 372 14.84 -3.33 -6.87
N TRP A 373 16.14 -3.10 -6.94
CA TRP A 373 16.69 -2.07 -7.84
C TRP A 373 16.54 -2.45 -9.31
N ALA A 374 16.74 -3.71 -9.64
CA ALA A 374 16.51 -4.23 -10.99
C ALA A 374 15.03 -4.09 -11.41
N LYS A 375 14.11 -4.40 -10.51
CA LYS A 375 12.66 -4.24 -10.77
C LYS A 375 12.25 -2.77 -10.94
N LEU A 376 12.78 -1.86 -10.13
CA LEU A 376 12.52 -0.41 -10.31
C LEU A 376 13.13 0.12 -11.61
N ALA A 377 14.30 -0.38 -12.02
CA ALA A 377 14.87 -0.03 -13.33
C ALA A 377 13.96 -0.54 -14.48
N ALA A 378 13.46 -1.77 -14.38
CA ALA A 378 12.52 -2.32 -15.36
C ALA A 378 11.20 -1.51 -15.41
N LEU A 379 10.69 -1.06 -14.26
CA LEU A 379 9.53 -0.17 -14.18
C LEU A 379 9.75 1.13 -14.97
N VAL A 380 10.87 1.79 -14.72
CA VAL A 380 11.21 3.07 -15.37
C VAL A 380 11.41 2.89 -16.88
N GLU A 381 12.10 1.81 -17.29
CA GLU A 381 12.31 1.54 -18.72
C GLU A 381 11.00 1.19 -19.43
N GLY A 382 10.16 0.38 -18.82
CA GLY A 382 8.81 0.07 -19.33
C GLY A 382 7.92 1.31 -19.47
N ALA A 383 7.99 2.23 -18.50
CA ALA A 383 7.26 3.50 -18.58
C ALA A 383 7.79 4.39 -19.74
N LYS A 384 9.09 4.38 -20.01
CA LYS A 384 9.68 5.07 -21.18
C LYS A 384 9.20 4.44 -22.49
N LEU A 385 9.13 3.11 -22.57
CA LEU A 385 8.60 2.39 -23.74
C LEU A 385 7.13 2.74 -23.97
N ALA A 386 6.29 2.61 -22.94
CA ALA A 386 4.87 2.94 -23.00
C ALA A 386 4.62 4.42 -23.37
N THR A 387 5.50 5.34 -22.98
CA THR A 387 5.41 6.77 -23.34
C THR A 387 5.56 7.00 -24.84
N LYS A 388 6.39 6.21 -25.53
CA LYS A 388 6.62 6.33 -26.97
C LYS A 388 5.43 5.85 -27.81
N GLU A 389 4.61 4.95 -27.24
CA GLU A 389 3.42 4.44 -27.91
C GLU A 389 2.33 5.51 -27.99
N ARG A 390 1.73 5.66 -29.19
CA ARG A 390 0.55 6.53 -29.36
C ARG A 390 -0.67 5.85 -28.77
N VAL A 391 -1.09 6.27 -27.59
CA VAL A 391 -2.37 5.82 -27.00
C VAL A 391 -3.50 6.52 -27.72
N ILE A 392 -4.11 5.85 -28.71
CA ILE A 392 -5.34 6.33 -29.34
C ILE A 392 -6.48 5.93 -28.38
N ALA A 393 -7.00 6.90 -27.63
CA ALA A 393 -8.19 6.70 -26.82
C ALA A 393 -9.34 6.23 -27.74
N ARG A 394 -9.93 5.07 -27.48
CA ARG A 394 -11.17 4.67 -28.11
C ARG A 394 -12.26 5.64 -27.64
N ARG A 395 -12.59 6.62 -28.49
CA ARG A 395 -13.84 7.38 -28.33
C ARG A 395 -14.98 6.38 -28.33
N GLY A 396 -15.82 6.42 -27.28
CA GLY A 396 -16.96 5.53 -27.16
C GLY A 396 -17.74 5.48 -28.46
N SER A 397 -17.91 4.27 -28.99
CA SER A 397 -18.83 4.02 -30.08
C SER A 397 -20.24 4.29 -29.56
N SER A 398 -20.77 5.48 -29.86
CA SER A 398 -22.20 5.70 -29.85
C SER A 398 -22.78 4.71 -30.86
N HIS A 399 -23.50 3.70 -30.39
CA HIS A 399 -24.32 2.88 -31.25
C HIS A 399 -25.34 3.81 -31.92
N PRO A 400 -25.42 3.87 -33.25
CA PRO A 400 -26.55 4.49 -33.89
C PRO A 400 -27.79 3.61 -33.61
N ALA A 401 -28.81 4.24 -33.04
CA ALA A 401 -30.10 3.63 -32.92
C ALA A 401 -30.57 3.20 -34.35
N THR A 402 -30.72 1.93 -34.54
CA THR A 402 -31.39 1.38 -35.74
C THR A 402 -32.85 1.80 -35.65
N SER A 403 -33.21 2.81 -36.44
CA SER A 403 -34.60 3.12 -36.74
C SER A 403 -35.20 1.90 -37.47
N GLY A 404 -36.20 1.26 -36.83
CA GLY A 404 -37.01 0.25 -37.47
C GLY A 404 -37.78 0.86 -38.64
N GLU A 405 -37.51 0.43 -39.84
CA GLU A 405 -38.41 0.55 -40.97
C GLU A 405 -39.30 -0.68 -40.99
N GLU A 406 -40.57 -0.47 -40.69
CA GLU A 406 -41.63 -1.36 -41.07
C GLU A 406 -41.74 -1.36 -42.60
N MET A 407 -41.74 -2.53 -43.20
CA MET A 407 -42.15 -2.71 -44.61
C MET A 407 -43.52 -3.37 -44.69
N PRO A 408 -44.30 -3.04 -45.74
CA PRO A 408 -45.69 -3.31 -45.91
C PRO A 408 -46.05 -4.79 -46.19
#